data_d65129ff1a42216562136869c8c6884f
#
_entry.id   d65129ff1a42216562136869c8c6884f
#
_cell.length_a   1.000
_cell.length_b   1.000
_cell.length_c   1.000
_cell.angle_alpha   90.00
_cell.angle_beta   90.00
_cell.angle_gamma   90.00
#
_symmetry.space_group_name_H-M   'P 1'
#
loop_
_entity.id
_entity.type
_entity.pdbx_description
1 polymer ?
#
loop_
_entity_poly.entity_id
_entity_poly.type
_entity_poly.pdbx_seq_one_letter_code
_entity_poly.pdbx_strand_id
1 'polypeptide(L)'
;MADFIEFIVKDQPNHQVPMRGGLRWLDLQCLHQYQKTFKDCTPAQQIEMVDKIAYPLKAAPEHSQGVSFFNLMRNLTMTGFFTSAIGIKDLEFKGNTPNQWNGVPEEVLKAHGLAYTEKELKECI
;
A
#
# COMPACT_ATOMS: atom_id res chain seq x y z
N MET A 1 0.23 -1.57 -12.22
CA MET A 1 0.63 -0.54 -11.24
C MET A 1 0.57 0.88 -11.84
N ALA A 2 1.22 1.14 -12.98
CA ALA A 2 1.15 2.44 -13.65
C ALA A 2 -0.29 2.87 -13.95
N ASP A 3 -1.11 1.98 -14.48
CA ASP A 3 -2.52 2.25 -14.83
C ASP A 3 -3.35 2.65 -13.59
N PHE A 4 -3.08 2.04 -12.44
CA PHE A 4 -3.73 2.42 -11.17
C PHE A 4 -3.36 3.85 -10.77
N ILE A 5 -2.08 4.21 -10.83
CA ILE A 5 -1.62 5.57 -10.48
C ILE A 5 -2.21 6.59 -11.46
N GLU A 6 -2.23 6.29 -12.75
CA GLU A 6 -2.84 7.14 -13.77
C GLU A 6 -4.34 7.35 -13.51
N PHE A 7 -5.06 6.26 -13.17
CA PHE A 7 -6.48 6.33 -12.83
C PHE A 7 -6.70 7.25 -11.61
N ILE A 8 -5.96 7.05 -10.50
CA ILE A 8 -6.12 7.85 -9.29
C ILE A 8 -5.79 9.32 -9.54
N VAL A 9 -4.74 9.62 -10.32
CA VAL A 9 -4.37 11.01 -10.63
C VAL A 9 -5.42 11.70 -11.53
N LYS A 10 -6.13 10.95 -12.36
CA LYS A 10 -7.28 11.46 -13.14
C LYS A 10 -8.52 11.67 -12.27
N ASP A 11 -8.82 10.71 -11.40
CA ASP A 11 -9.99 10.73 -10.51
C ASP A 11 -9.87 11.79 -9.42
N GLN A 12 -8.65 12.03 -8.93
CA GLN A 12 -8.34 13.01 -7.90
C GLN A 12 -7.39 14.10 -8.42
N PRO A 13 -7.93 15.17 -9.00
CA PRO A 13 -7.13 16.24 -9.65
C PRO A 13 -6.12 16.94 -8.72
N ASN A 14 -6.33 16.92 -7.41
CA ASN A 14 -5.42 17.45 -6.41
C ASN A 14 -4.04 16.77 -6.43
N HIS A 15 -3.94 15.53 -6.95
CA HIS A 15 -2.68 14.84 -7.14
C HIS A 15 -1.91 15.25 -8.39
N GLN A 16 -2.55 15.91 -9.35
CA GLN A 16 -1.91 16.22 -10.64
C GLN A 16 -0.74 17.20 -10.50
N VAL A 17 -0.91 18.27 -9.74
CA VAL A 17 0.14 19.28 -9.55
C VAL A 17 1.32 18.72 -8.77
N PRO A 18 1.14 18.07 -7.60
CA PRO A 18 2.23 17.42 -6.88
C PRO A 18 2.97 16.38 -7.71
N MET A 19 2.24 15.58 -8.51
CA MET A 19 2.84 14.53 -9.35
C MET A 19 3.71 15.15 -10.45
N ARG A 20 3.17 16.11 -11.21
CA ARG A 20 3.92 16.78 -12.29
C ARG A 20 5.12 17.57 -11.74
N GLY A 21 4.90 18.28 -10.64
CA GLY A 21 5.96 19.05 -9.96
C GLY A 21 7.09 18.16 -9.48
N GLY A 22 6.74 17.03 -8.87
CA GLY A 22 7.73 16.06 -8.38
C GLY A 22 8.52 15.37 -9.49
N LEU A 23 7.87 14.95 -10.58
CA LEU A 23 8.56 14.41 -11.76
C LEU A 23 9.52 15.45 -12.36
N ARG A 24 9.07 16.70 -12.49
CA ARG A 24 9.92 17.78 -12.99
C ARG A 24 11.10 18.06 -12.06
N TRP A 25 10.86 18.08 -10.75
CA TRP A 25 11.91 18.23 -9.75
C TRP A 25 12.98 17.15 -9.89
N LEU A 26 12.56 15.91 -10.02
CA LEU A 26 13.44 14.74 -10.17
C LEU A 26 14.31 14.85 -11.43
N ASP A 27 13.70 15.21 -12.57
CA ASP A 27 14.43 15.45 -13.82
C ASP A 27 15.45 16.58 -13.69
N LEU A 28 15.08 17.71 -13.04
CA LEU A 28 15.99 18.83 -12.84
C LEU A 28 17.17 18.46 -11.97
N GLN A 29 16.97 17.70 -10.88
CA GLN A 29 18.06 17.23 -10.03
C GLN A 29 19.02 16.31 -10.81
N CYS A 30 18.48 15.40 -11.61
CA CYS A 30 19.31 14.54 -12.47
C CYS A 30 20.05 15.32 -13.56
N LEU A 31 19.42 16.32 -14.18
CA LEU A 31 20.08 17.21 -15.14
C LEU A 31 21.24 17.97 -14.51
N HIS A 32 21.06 18.48 -13.29
CA HIS A 32 22.12 19.18 -12.56
C HIS A 32 23.30 18.27 -12.23
N GLN A 33 23.03 17.03 -11.80
CA GLN A 33 24.07 16.12 -11.29
C GLN A 33 24.69 15.26 -12.40
N TYR A 34 23.88 14.79 -13.37
CA TYR A 34 24.27 13.78 -14.36
C TYR A 34 24.15 14.24 -15.81
N GLN A 35 23.65 15.47 -16.05
CA GLN A 35 23.39 16.02 -17.39
C GLN A 35 22.40 15.16 -18.23
N LYS A 36 21.49 14.45 -17.54
CA LYS A 36 20.48 13.54 -18.11
C LYS A 36 19.16 13.67 -17.37
N THR A 37 18.05 13.35 -18.03
CA THR A 37 16.77 13.22 -17.33
C THR A 37 16.79 11.97 -16.47
N PHE A 38 15.93 11.87 -15.45
CA PHE A 38 15.87 10.70 -14.57
C PHE A 38 15.69 9.40 -15.36
N LYS A 39 14.87 9.41 -16.41
CA LYS A 39 14.62 8.26 -17.27
C LYS A 39 15.88 7.79 -18.01
N ASP A 40 16.76 8.72 -18.37
CA ASP A 40 17.99 8.45 -19.15
C ASP A 40 19.20 8.15 -18.26
N CYS A 41 19.04 8.29 -16.93
CA CYS A 41 20.07 7.93 -15.96
C CYS A 41 20.24 6.40 -15.88
N THR A 42 21.44 5.98 -15.51
CA THR A 42 21.69 4.56 -15.21
C THR A 42 20.92 4.13 -13.94
N PRO A 43 20.60 2.83 -13.77
CA PRO A 43 19.95 2.34 -12.57
C PRO A 43 20.65 2.76 -11.26
N ALA A 44 21.98 2.75 -11.25
CA ALA A 44 22.76 3.19 -10.08
C ALA A 44 22.53 4.68 -9.77
N GLN A 45 22.53 5.56 -10.80
CA GLN A 45 22.25 6.99 -10.66
C GLN A 45 20.80 7.24 -10.22
N GLN A 46 19.85 6.46 -10.72
CA GLN A 46 18.45 6.55 -10.30
C GLN A 46 18.28 6.20 -8.82
N ILE A 47 18.91 5.11 -8.38
CA ILE A 47 18.89 4.70 -6.96
C ILE A 47 19.55 5.77 -6.09
N GLU A 48 20.73 6.26 -6.45
CA GLU A 48 21.42 7.33 -5.70
C GLU A 48 20.56 8.58 -5.56
N MET A 49 19.85 8.99 -6.61
CA MET A 49 18.94 10.14 -6.56
C MET A 49 17.72 9.89 -5.66
N VAL A 50 17.13 8.71 -5.77
CA VAL A 50 15.97 8.32 -4.97
C VAL A 50 16.34 8.19 -3.49
N ASP A 51 17.52 7.67 -3.16
CA ASP A 51 17.97 7.52 -1.76
C ASP A 51 18.07 8.86 -1.02
N LYS A 52 18.31 9.97 -1.74
CA LYS A 52 18.33 11.32 -1.14
C LYS A 52 16.97 11.76 -0.62
N ILE A 53 15.87 11.19 -1.15
CA ILE A 53 14.49 11.59 -0.86
C ILE A 53 13.65 10.48 -0.22
N ALA A 54 14.14 9.24 -0.20
CA ALA A 54 13.40 8.09 0.30
C ALA A 54 13.19 8.10 1.82
N TYR A 55 14.10 8.75 2.55
CA TYR A 55 14.11 8.75 4.02
C TYR A 55 13.92 10.16 4.58
N PRO A 56 12.70 10.58 4.91
CA PRO A 56 12.38 11.96 5.32
C PRO A 56 13.25 12.51 6.46
N LEU A 57 13.60 11.65 7.43
CA LEU A 57 14.41 12.05 8.60
C LEU A 57 15.90 12.23 8.28
N LYS A 58 16.36 11.73 7.13
CA LYS A 58 17.76 11.81 6.68
C LYS A 58 17.94 12.77 5.51
N ALA A 59 16.83 13.18 4.88
CA ALA A 59 16.86 14.04 3.71
C ALA A 59 17.28 15.46 4.08
N ALA A 60 18.13 16.06 3.25
CA ALA A 60 18.48 17.46 3.41
C ALA A 60 17.24 18.37 3.19
N PRO A 61 17.13 19.51 3.89
CA PRO A 61 15.98 20.42 3.78
C PRO A 61 15.69 20.88 2.35
N GLU A 62 16.71 21.04 1.53
CA GLU A 62 16.63 21.42 0.11
C GLU A 62 15.91 20.35 -0.75
N HIS A 63 15.83 19.10 -0.28
CA HIS A 63 15.15 18.01 -0.96
C HIS A 63 13.69 17.80 -0.50
N SER A 64 13.15 18.68 0.33
CA SER A 64 11.80 18.56 0.91
C SER A 64 10.70 18.33 -0.13
N GLN A 65 10.77 18.97 -1.29
CA GLN A 65 9.83 18.79 -2.40
C GLN A 65 9.93 17.36 -2.98
N GLY A 66 11.16 16.87 -3.17
CA GLY A 66 11.41 15.50 -3.61
C GLY A 66 10.90 14.47 -2.60
N VAL A 67 11.10 14.73 -1.30
CA VAL A 67 10.59 13.86 -0.21
C VAL A 67 9.06 13.78 -0.25
N SER A 68 8.38 14.93 -0.43
CA SER A 68 6.91 14.96 -0.54
C SER A 68 6.41 14.18 -1.75
N PHE A 69 7.06 14.36 -2.89
CA PHE A 69 6.77 13.59 -4.10
C PHE A 69 7.01 12.09 -3.93
N PHE A 70 8.15 11.70 -3.37
CA PHE A 70 8.47 10.29 -3.12
C PHE A 70 7.44 9.63 -2.21
N ASN A 71 7.03 10.31 -1.13
CA ASN A 71 6.00 9.81 -0.23
C ASN A 71 4.66 9.61 -0.95
N LEU A 72 4.25 10.53 -1.82
CA LEU A 72 3.04 10.39 -2.64
C LEU A 72 3.15 9.16 -3.55
N MET A 73 4.24 9.04 -4.31
CA MET A 73 4.49 7.90 -5.20
C MET A 73 4.49 6.57 -4.45
N ARG A 74 5.19 6.52 -3.31
CA ARG A 74 5.24 5.33 -2.46
C ARG A 74 3.85 4.92 -1.98
N ASN A 75 3.07 5.86 -1.47
CA ASN A 75 1.73 5.58 -0.97
C ASN A 75 0.80 5.06 -2.08
N LEU A 76 0.81 5.68 -3.26
CA LEU A 76 0.03 5.22 -4.41
C LEU A 76 0.49 3.84 -4.89
N THR A 77 1.80 3.59 -4.90
CA THR A 77 2.35 2.29 -5.28
C THR A 77 1.95 1.20 -4.29
N MET A 78 2.05 1.46 -2.98
CA MET A 78 1.63 0.51 -1.94
C MET A 78 0.13 0.23 -2.02
N THR A 79 -0.70 1.27 -2.15
CA THR A 79 -2.15 1.11 -2.28
C THR A 79 -2.49 0.25 -3.50
N GLY A 80 -1.94 0.58 -4.67
CA GLY A 80 -2.20 -0.18 -5.87
C GLY A 80 -1.67 -1.62 -5.83
N PHE A 81 -0.55 -1.86 -5.16
CA PHE A 81 -0.01 -3.21 -4.98
C PHE A 81 -0.90 -4.04 -4.04
N PHE A 82 -1.15 -3.56 -2.83
CA PHE A 82 -1.88 -4.33 -1.82
C PHE A 82 -3.39 -4.45 -2.09
N THR A 83 -3.94 -3.67 -3.01
CA THR A 83 -5.31 -3.85 -3.53
C THR A 83 -5.37 -4.70 -4.80
N SER A 84 -4.23 -5.08 -5.37
CA SER A 84 -4.16 -5.98 -6.51
C SER A 84 -4.28 -7.45 -6.11
N ALA A 85 -4.68 -8.32 -7.04
CA ALA A 85 -4.74 -9.76 -6.80
C ALA A 85 -3.40 -10.36 -6.34
N ILE A 86 -2.28 -9.81 -6.83
CA ILE A 86 -0.93 -10.24 -6.45
C ILE A 86 -0.64 -9.82 -5.00
N GLY A 87 -0.91 -8.58 -4.63
CA GLY A 87 -0.66 -8.08 -3.29
C GLY A 87 -1.57 -8.71 -2.24
N ILE A 88 -2.85 -8.96 -2.57
CA ILE A 88 -3.78 -9.69 -1.70
C ILE A 88 -3.27 -11.11 -1.44
N LYS A 89 -2.74 -11.78 -2.48
CA LYS A 89 -2.14 -13.11 -2.35
C LYS A 89 -0.85 -13.07 -1.53
N ASP A 90 -0.01 -12.06 -1.72
CA ASP A 90 1.24 -11.86 -0.98
C ASP A 90 1.00 -11.65 0.52
N LEU A 91 -0.08 -10.92 0.86
CA LEU A 91 -0.53 -10.74 2.24
C LEU A 91 -1.20 -11.99 2.84
N GLU A 92 -1.40 -13.04 2.06
CA GLU A 92 -2.20 -14.22 2.46
C GLU A 92 -3.61 -13.85 2.98
N PHE A 93 -4.13 -12.69 2.53
CA PHE A 93 -5.42 -12.19 2.98
C PHE A 93 -6.54 -13.03 2.38
N LYS A 94 -7.19 -13.82 3.25
CA LYS A 94 -8.31 -14.71 2.87
C LYS A 94 -9.68 -14.05 2.99
N GLY A 95 -9.74 -12.84 3.58
CA GLY A 95 -11.00 -12.20 3.92
C GLY A 95 -11.76 -12.92 5.03
N ASN A 96 -13.02 -12.55 5.19
CA ASN A 96 -13.91 -13.26 6.09
C ASN A 96 -14.33 -14.57 5.42
N THR A 97 -13.85 -15.72 5.93
CA THR A 97 -14.36 -17.01 5.51
C THR A 97 -15.58 -17.37 6.34
N PRO A 98 -16.66 -17.89 5.72
CA PRO A 98 -17.79 -18.41 6.48
C PRO A 98 -17.28 -19.41 7.52
N ASN A 99 -17.58 -19.17 8.78
CA ASN A 99 -17.25 -20.08 9.85
C ASN A 99 -18.57 -20.63 10.41
N GLN A 100 -18.67 -21.96 10.44
CA GLN A 100 -19.82 -22.60 11.05
C GLN A 100 -19.63 -22.60 12.56
N TRP A 101 -20.50 -21.88 13.25
CA TRP A 101 -20.55 -21.90 14.70
C TRP A 101 -21.32 -23.15 15.18
N ASN A 102 -20.62 -24.07 15.78
CA ASN A 102 -21.22 -25.33 16.28
C ASN A 102 -21.66 -25.21 17.77
N GLY A 103 -21.76 -24.00 18.28
CA GLY A 103 -22.10 -23.77 19.69
C GLY A 103 -20.90 -23.90 20.64
N VAL A 104 -21.17 -23.85 21.92
CA VAL A 104 -20.18 -24.08 22.97
C VAL A 104 -19.83 -25.56 23.00
N PRO A 105 -18.55 -25.95 23.13
CA PRO A 105 -18.16 -27.37 23.23
C PRO A 105 -18.92 -28.12 24.33
N GLU A 106 -19.34 -29.32 24.03
CA GLU A 106 -20.17 -30.15 24.93
C GLU A 106 -19.54 -30.37 26.32
N GLU A 107 -18.23 -30.47 26.37
CA GLU A 107 -17.46 -30.59 27.61
C GLU A 107 -17.65 -29.40 28.54
N VAL A 108 -17.66 -28.18 27.97
CA VAL A 108 -17.87 -26.93 28.70
C VAL A 108 -19.30 -26.85 29.20
N LEU A 109 -20.28 -27.21 28.37
CA LEU A 109 -21.69 -27.24 28.77
C LEU A 109 -21.91 -28.18 29.93
N LYS A 110 -21.37 -29.41 29.86
CA LYS A 110 -21.46 -30.42 30.94
C LYS A 110 -20.81 -29.95 32.23
N ALA A 111 -19.67 -29.25 32.17
CA ALA A 111 -19.01 -28.71 33.34
C ALA A 111 -19.89 -27.69 34.08
N HIS A 112 -20.82 -27.02 33.38
CA HIS A 112 -21.77 -26.05 33.93
C HIS A 112 -23.18 -26.63 34.11
N GLY A 113 -23.38 -27.93 33.91
CA GLY A 113 -24.69 -28.59 34.04
C GLY A 113 -25.70 -28.17 32.96
N LEU A 114 -25.22 -27.70 31.81
CA LEU A 114 -26.00 -27.25 30.66
C LEU A 114 -25.92 -28.27 29.52
N ALA A 115 -26.95 -28.21 28.65
CA ALA A 115 -26.99 -28.96 27.38
C ALA A 115 -27.85 -28.20 26.39
N TYR A 116 -27.48 -28.25 25.10
CA TYR A 116 -28.37 -27.76 24.06
C TYR A 116 -29.57 -28.65 23.86
N THR A 117 -30.73 -28.08 23.66
CA THR A 117 -31.94 -28.81 23.24
C THR A 117 -31.85 -29.07 21.72
N GLU A 118 -32.61 -30.07 21.26
CA GLU A 118 -32.68 -30.38 19.81
C GLU A 118 -33.14 -29.16 18.95
N LYS A 119 -33.97 -28.30 19.55
CA LYS A 119 -34.42 -27.10 18.89
C LYS A 119 -33.28 -26.10 18.70
N GLU A 120 -32.50 -25.86 19.76
CA GLU A 120 -31.35 -24.93 19.72
C GLU A 120 -30.29 -25.42 18.76
N LEU A 121 -30.01 -26.71 18.69
CA LEU A 121 -29.08 -27.31 17.74
C LEU A 121 -29.54 -27.11 16.28
N LYS A 122 -30.83 -27.02 16.00
CA LYS A 122 -31.36 -26.78 14.65
C LYS A 122 -31.40 -25.30 14.28
N GLU A 123 -31.54 -24.42 15.25
CA GLU A 123 -31.60 -22.96 15.03
C GLU A 123 -30.23 -22.29 14.98
N CYS A 124 -29.18 -22.95 15.48
CA CYS A 124 -27.79 -22.48 15.50
C CYS A 124 -26.95 -22.87 14.28
N ILE A 125 -27.54 -23.43 13.24
CA ILE A 125 -26.85 -23.84 12.00
C ILE A 125 -27.06 -22.81 10.91
#